data_602f1b4f70981e249e79f915581dc42a
#
_entry.id   602f1b4f70981e249e79f915581dc42a
#
_cell.length_a   1.000
_cell.length_b   1.000
_cell.length_c   1.000
_cell.angle_alpha   90.00
_cell.angle_beta   90.00
_cell.angle_gamma   90.00
#
_symmetry.space_group_name_H-M   'P 1'
#
loop_
_entity.id
_entity.type
_entity.pdbx_description
1 polymer ?
#
loop_
_entity_poly.entity_id
_entity_poly.type
_entity_poly.pdbx_seq_one_letter_code
_entity_poly.pdbx_strand_id
1 'polypeptide(L)'
;MTNNEIIKLRSKPTGNGNRSLYLDLYYKGDRRYEFLHLYLVPERTKSDRLKNEDTLQLANAIKSQRTVDFFNDLHGFPSKKNDVNLIQYIEQVSDNKQKIGKNGVPGSLRMLIYHLKKYKGDRILLKDVDVRYLNGFVRYLSSAISANSGRQKRTLKQSTQHNIFASLKMIVHQAIKDELLTHDPTKSVDSPTTVQSHKEYLTESELKKLIATPSRNEVVKTAFLFCCFTGLRLSDVRNLTWNHITTGSDNQKQLNFRQKKTKIENYIPLSYNAVSQLPEQHSSDSVFPLPSDNAIRETLKKWVSDSGIDKHITFHCSRHTCGTLLLNFGVDIYTVKEILGHTDIGTTMQYAKVVDKTKREAVNSIPVLY
;
A
#
# COMPACT_ATOMS: atom_id res chain seq x y z
N MET A 1 -50.03 9.44 -25.43
CA MET A 1 -49.13 8.67 -24.58
C MET A 1 -47.81 9.42 -24.47
N THR A 2 -47.60 10.12 -23.36
CA THR A 2 -46.37 10.91 -23.13
C THR A 2 -45.19 9.93 -22.97
N ASN A 3 -44.28 9.96 -23.95
CA ASN A 3 -43.03 9.21 -23.94
C ASN A 3 -42.17 9.70 -22.75
N ASN A 4 -42.29 9.05 -21.61
CA ASN A 4 -41.51 9.36 -20.44
C ASN A 4 -40.11 8.68 -20.62
N GLU A 5 -39.24 9.31 -21.44
CA GLU A 5 -37.88 8.83 -21.61
C GLU A 5 -37.15 8.84 -20.27
N ILE A 6 -36.65 7.69 -19.85
CA ILE A 6 -35.90 7.47 -18.59
C ILE A 6 -34.59 8.27 -18.61
N ILE A 7 -33.94 8.35 -19.79
CA ILE A 7 -32.69 9.07 -19.98
C ILE A 7 -32.91 10.21 -20.98
N LYS A 8 -32.70 11.47 -20.55
CA LYS A 8 -32.82 12.66 -21.38
C LYS A 8 -31.47 13.32 -21.57
N LEU A 9 -31.14 13.64 -22.83
CA LEU A 9 -29.99 14.49 -23.12
C LEU A 9 -30.38 15.97 -22.83
N ARG A 10 -29.57 16.63 -22.00
CA ARG A 10 -29.76 18.02 -21.62
C ARG A 10 -28.47 18.81 -21.77
N SER A 11 -28.61 20.13 -21.79
CA SER A 11 -27.45 21.03 -21.83
C SER A 11 -27.58 22.11 -20.76
N LYS A 12 -26.46 22.54 -20.18
CA LYS A 12 -26.35 23.70 -19.29
C LYS A 12 -25.34 24.71 -19.83
N PRO A 13 -25.59 26.03 -19.68
CA PRO A 13 -24.62 27.05 -20.08
C PRO A 13 -23.32 26.93 -19.26
N THR A 14 -22.20 27.30 -19.87
CA THR A 14 -20.86 27.42 -19.26
C THR A 14 -20.36 28.86 -19.42
N GLY A 15 -19.39 29.29 -18.62
CA GLY A 15 -18.93 30.68 -18.54
C GLY A 15 -18.40 31.32 -19.82
N ASN A 16 -18.14 30.52 -20.87
CA ASN A 16 -17.58 31.00 -22.16
C ASN A 16 -18.61 31.02 -23.31
N GLY A 17 -19.91 31.06 -23.00
CA GLY A 17 -20.98 31.00 -24.02
C GLY A 17 -21.22 29.61 -24.61
N ASN A 18 -20.43 28.61 -24.26
CA ASN A 18 -20.65 27.22 -24.64
C ASN A 18 -21.74 26.58 -23.77
N ARG A 19 -22.26 25.43 -24.21
CA ARG A 19 -23.19 24.61 -23.43
C ARG A 19 -22.64 23.22 -23.21
N SER A 20 -22.51 22.80 -21.95
CA SER A 20 -22.08 21.45 -21.58
C SER A 20 -23.25 20.48 -21.68
N LEU A 21 -23.04 19.33 -22.35
CA LEU A 21 -24.03 18.26 -22.48
C LEU A 21 -23.94 17.28 -21.33
N TYR A 22 -25.12 16.81 -20.84
CA TYR A 22 -25.23 15.81 -19.80
C TYR A 22 -26.48 14.95 -20.00
N LEU A 23 -26.46 13.74 -19.47
CA LEU A 23 -27.61 12.85 -19.39
C LEU A 23 -28.32 13.06 -18.04
N ASP A 24 -29.63 13.20 -18.07
CA ASP A 24 -30.54 13.29 -16.93
C ASP A 24 -31.33 11.98 -16.85
N LEU A 25 -30.92 11.10 -15.93
CA LEU A 25 -31.53 9.80 -15.67
C LEU A 25 -32.57 9.99 -14.54
N TYR A 26 -33.79 9.59 -14.79
CA TYR A 26 -34.84 9.57 -13.77
C TYR A 26 -35.62 8.26 -13.81
N TYR A 27 -35.58 7.50 -12.71
CA TYR A 27 -36.34 6.25 -12.59
C TYR A 27 -36.75 5.98 -11.14
N LYS A 28 -38.03 5.68 -10.94
CA LYS A 28 -38.63 5.34 -9.62
C LYS A 28 -38.27 6.28 -8.46
N GLY A 29 -38.17 7.58 -8.72
CA GLY A 29 -37.87 8.58 -7.69
C GLY A 29 -36.36 8.87 -7.53
N ASP A 30 -35.50 8.08 -8.11
CA ASP A 30 -34.04 8.33 -8.11
C ASP A 30 -33.64 9.12 -9.37
N ARG A 31 -32.84 10.19 -9.16
CA ARG A 31 -32.39 11.07 -10.26
C ARG A 31 -30.89 11.20 -10.22
N ARG A 32 -30.24 10.96 -11.38
CA ARG A 32 -28.78 11.02 -11.55
C ARG A 32 -28.43 11.84 -12.77
N TYR A 33 -27.25 12.48 -12.72
CA TYR A 33 -26.69 13.25 -13.82
C TYR A 33 -25.34 12.68 -14.22
N GLU A 34 -25.16 12.41 -15.52
CA GLU A 34 -23.89 11.99 -16.11
C GLU A 34 -23.41 13.09 -17.07
N PHE A 35 -22.31 13.76 -16.75
CA PHE A 35 -21.70 14.78 -17.61
C PHE A 35 -20.86 14.11 -18.69
N LEU A 36 -21.17 14.42 -19.97
CA LEU A 36 -20.53 13.79 -21.11
C LEU A 36 -19.18 14.42 -21.48
N HIS A 37 -18.83 15.58 -20.89
CA HIS A 37 -17.68 16.39 -21.26
C HIS A 37 -17.69 16.81 -22.75
N LEU A 38 -18.85 16.85 -23.37
CA LEU A 38 -19.12 17.35 -24.70
C LEU A 38 -19.72 18.76 -24.60
N TYR A 39 -19.30 19.64 -25.53
CA TYR A 39 -19.68 21.04 -25.45
C TYR A 39 -20.21 21.50 -26.81
N LEU A 40 -21.34 22.22 -26.81
CA LEU A 40 -21.84 22.96 -27.96
C LEU A 40 -21.26 24.37 -27.92
N VAL A 41 -20.78 24.84 -29.05
CA VAL A 41 -20.25 26.20 -29.23
C VAL A 41 -21.33 27.14 -29.77
N PRO A 42 -21.24 28.46 -29.57
CA PRO A 42 -22.15 29.42 -30.20
C PRO A 42 -22.02 29.33 -31.73
N GLU A 43 -23.18 29.19 -32.40
CA GLU A 43 -23.23 29.06 -33.87
C GLU A 43 -23.03 30.43 -34.53
N ARG A 44 -21.79 30.77 -34.84
CA ARG A 44 -21.45 32.02 -35.53
C ARG A 44 -21.06 31.76 -37.00
N THR A 45 -20.64 30.57 -37.33
CA THR A 45 -20.19 30.15 -38.67
C THR A 45 -20.84 28.84 -39.09
N LYS A 46 -20.83 28.53 -40.37
CA LYS A 46 -21.27 27.23 -40.91
C LYS A 46 -20.46 26.06 -40.34
N SER A 47 -19.19 26.29 -40.03
CA SER A 47 -18.30 25.31 -39.36
C SER A 47 -18.72 25.02 -37.94
N ASP A 48 -19.16 26.04 -37.16
CA ASP A 48 -19.64 25.86 -35.79
C ASP A 48 -20.89 24.99 -35.75
N ARG A 49 -21.80 25.21 -36.71
CA ARG A 49 -23.02 24.42 -36.85
C ARG A 49 -22.74 22.96 -37.14
N LEU A 50 -21.85 22.64 -38.08
CA LEU A 50 -21.42 21.26 -38.37
C LEU A 50 -20.81 20.60 -37.13
N LYS A 51 -19.94 21.31 -36.43
CA LYS A 51 -19.31 20.82 -35.20
C LYS A 51 -20.30 20.52 -34.12
N ASN A 52 -21.35 21.34 -33.96
CA ASN A 52 -22.44 21.11 -33.03
C ASN A 52 -23.30 19.90 -33.44
N GLU A 53 -23.57 19.74 -34.73
CA GLU A 53 -24.30 18.58 -35.27
C GLU A 53 -23.54 17.26 -34.97
N ASP A 54 -22.23 17.18 -35.23
CA ASP A 54 -21.39 16.04 -34.90
C ASP A 54 -21.36 15.74 -33.40
N THR A 55 -21.26 16.80 -32.58
CA THR A 55 -21.25 16.68 -31.11
C THR A 55 -22.60 16.15 -30.59
N LEU A 56 -23.72 16.63 -31.14
CA LEU A 56 -25.05 16.14 -30.77
C LEU A 56 -25.29 14.70 -31.24
N GLN A 57 -24.80 14.34 -32.41
CA GLN A 57 -24.87 12.97 -32.91
C GLN A 57 -24.13 12.01 -31.99
N LEU A 58 -22.90 12.35 -31.58
CA LEU A 58 -22.12 11.58 -30.60
C LEU A 58 -22.85 11.48 -29.25
N ALA A 59 -23.38 12.60 -28.74
CA ALA A 59 -24.12 12.61 -27.46
C ALA A 59 -25.39 11.75 -27.50
N ASN A 60 -26.10 11.74 -28.63
CA ASN A 60 -27.27 10.88 -28.83
C ASN A 60 -26.88 9.39 -28.96
N ALA A 61 -25.78 9.07 -29.58
CA ALA A 61 -25.24 7.71 -29.63
C ALA A 61 -24.92 7.20 -28.22
N ILE A 62 -24.26 8.02 -27.39
CA ILE A 62 -23.99 7.70 -25.96
C ILE A 62 -25.31 7.53 -25.19
N LYS A 63 -26.30 8.43 -25.35
CA LYS A 63 -27.63 8.32 -24.75
C LYS A 63 -28.27 6.97 -25.10
N SER A 64 -28.27 6.60 -26.37
CA SER A 64 -28.86 5.35 -26.84
C SER A 64 -28.17 4.12 -26.20
N GLN A 65 -26.85 4.11 -26.15
CA GLN A 65 -26.10 3.05 -25.48
C GLN A 65 -26.42 2.97 -23.97
N ARG A 66 -26.47 4.11 -23.27
CA ARG A 66 -26.84 4.15 -21.84
C ARG A 66 -28.27 3.69 -21.60
N THR A 67 -29.18 3.96 -22.52
CA THR A 67 -30.57 3.48 -22.45
C THR A 67 -30.62 1.95 -22.56
N VAL A 68 -29.90 1.38 -23.50
CA VAL A 68 -29.78 -0.09 -23.64
C VAL A 68 -29.15 -0.72 -22.41
N ASP A 69 -28.03 -0.15 -21.91
CA ASP A 69 -27.36 -0.63 -20.71
C ASP A 69 -28.29 -0.60 -19.50
N PHE A 70 -29.05 0.50 -19.32
CA PHE A 70 -30.02 0.64 -18.23
C PHE A 70 -31.13 -0.42 -18.29
N PHE A 71 -31.71 -0.67 -19.47
CA PHE A 71 -32.72 -1.71 -19.61
C PHE A 71 -32.16 -3.12 -19.47
N ASN A 72 -30.92 -3.37 -19.92
CA ASN A 72 -30.24 -4.63 -19.69
C ASN A 72 -30.05 -4.89 -18.18
N ASP A 73 -29.61 -3.90 -17.44
CA ASP A 73 -29.45 -4.00 -15.97
C ASP A 73 -30.82 -4.18 -15.27
N LEU A 74 -31.87 -3.50 -15.76
CA LEU A 74 -33.22 -3.56 -15.18
C LEU A 74 -33.90 -4.91 -15.40
N HIS A 75 -33.69 -5.51 -16.54
CA HIS A 75 -34.34 -6.77 -16.96
C HIS A 75 -33.45 -8.00 -16.81
N GLY A 76 -32.24 -7.83 -16.23
CA GLY A 76 -31.31 -8.95 -15.97
C GLY A 76 -30.79 -9.62 -17.25
N PHE A 77 -30.82 -8.94 -18.39
CA PHE A 77 -30.19 -9.44 -19.61
C PHE A 77 -28.65 -9.32 -19.46
N PRO A 78 -27.92 -10.43 -19.43
CA PRO A 78 -26.47 -10.35 -19.29
C PRO A 78 -25.88 -9.69 -20.53
N SER A 79 -25.24 -8.54 -20.37
CA SER A 79 -24.29 -8.09 -21.38
C SER A 79 -23.18 -9.15 -21.43
N LYS A 80 -22.73 -9.56 -22.62
CA LYS A 80 -21.63 -10.54 -22.80
C LYS A 80 -20.34 -10.16 -22.06
N LYS A 81 -20.19 -8.89 -21.63
CA LYS A 81 -19.09 -8.39 -20.81
C LYS A 81 -19.13 -8.84 -19.32
N ASN A 82 -20.26 -9.30 -18.80
CA ASN A 82 -20.47 -9.51 -17.35
C ASN A 82 -20.24 -10.95 -16.86
N ASP A 83 -19.98 -11.93 -17.72
CA ASP A 83 -19.74 -13.32 -17.33
C ASP A 83 -18.26 -13.62 -17.06
N VAL A 84 -17.50 -12.59 -16.68
CA VAL A 84 -16.08 -12.72 -16.33
C VAL A 84 -15.96 -13.37 -14.96
N ASN A 85 -15.25 -14.48 -14.87
CA ASN A 85 -14.94 -15.12 -13.59
C ASN A 85 -13.96 -14.27 -12.79
N LEU A 86 -14.31 -13.94 -11.53
CA LEU A 86 -13.52 -13.09 -10.65
C LEU A 86 -12.10 -13.63 -10.42
N ILE A 87 -11.98 -14.95 -10.20
CA ILE A 87 -10.67 -15.58 -9.92
C ILE A 87 -9.76 -15.48 -11.13
N GLN A 88 -10.28 -15.83 -12.33
CA GLN A 88 -9.53 -15.73 -13.58
C GLN A 88 -9.14 -14.28 -13.88
N TYR A 89 -10.01 -13.32 -13.59
CA TYR A 89 -9.70 -11.92 -13.75
C TYR A 89 -8.57 -11.45 -12.80
N ILE A 90 -8.60 -11.89 -11.53
CA ILE A 90 -7.51 -11.60 -10.58
C ILE A 90 -6.18 -12.18 -11.09
N GLU A 91 -6.19 -13.41 -11.60
CA GLU A 91 -5.01 -14.06 -12.18
C GLU A 91 -4.48 -13.26 -13.39
N GLN A 92 -5.36 -12.87 -14.31
CA GLN A 92 -5.01 -12.03 -15.47
C GLN A 92 -4.41 -10.67 -15.07
N VAL A 93 -5.02 -9.97 -14.11
CA VAL A 93 -4.50 -8.70 -13.57
C VAL A 93 -3.12 -8.91 -12.94
N SER A 94 -2.92 -10.03 -12.29
CA SER A 94 -1.65 -10.40 -11.69
C SER A 94 -0.56 -10.64 -12.75
N ASP A 95 -0.87 -11.38 -13.81
CA ASP A 95 0.07 -11.70 -14.90
C ASP A 95 0.46 -10.45 -15.68
N ASN A 96 -0.49 -9.55 -15.92
CA ASN A 96 -0.21 -8.26 -16.55
C ASN A 96 0.76 -7.40 -15.71
N LYS A 97 0.63 -7.43 -14.37
CA LYS A 97 1.58 -6.76 -13.48
C LYS A 97 2.98 -7.41 -13.50
N GLN A 98 3.08 -8.71 -13.72
CA GLN A 98 4.37 -9.40 -13.88
C GLN A 98 5.09 -8.99 -15.17
N LYS A 99 4.37 -8.93 -16.29
CA LYS A 99 4.93 -8.50 -17.60
C LYS A 99 5.51 -7.08 -17.55
N ILE A 100 5.00 -6.21 -16.65
CA ILE A 100 5.48 -4.84 -16.43
C ILE A 100 6.68 -4.80 -15.43
N GLY A 101 7.33 -5.95 -15.14
CA GLY A 101 8.55 -6.01 -14.31
C GLY A 101 8.30 -6.03 -12.80
N LYS A 102 7.08 -6.33 -12.34
CA LYS A 102 6.77 -6.57 -10.93
C LYS A 102 6.81 -8.06 -10.66
N ASN A 103 7.88 -8.55 -10.05
CA ASN A 103 8.12 -9.96 -9.74
C ASN A 103 6.94 -10.65 -9.03
N GLY A 104 6.37 -11.67 -9.65
CA GLY A 104 5.46 -12.67 -9.08
C GLY A 104 4.04 -12.16 -8.74
N VAL A 105 3.08 -13.09 -8.66
CA VAL A 105 1.75 -12.79 -8.08
C VAL A 105 1.98 -12.23 -6.68
N PRO A 106 1.63 -10.98 -6.38
CA PRO A 106 1.79 -10.43 -5.04
C PRO A 106 1.17 -11.39 -4.02
N GLY A 107 1.87 -11.69 -2.94
CA GLY A 107 1.37 -12.63 -1.91
C GLY A 107 -0.03 -12.24 -1.40
N SER A 108 -0.39 -10.95 -1.48
CA SER A 108 -1.72 -10.42 -1.19
C SER A 108 -2.80 -10.94 -2.14
N LEU A 109 -2.54 -11.04 -3.45
CA LEU A 109 -3.52 -11.56 -4.42
C LEU A 109 -3.68 -13.08 -4.29
N ARG A 110 -2.60 -13.82 -4.03
CA ARG A 110 -2.69 -15.26 -3.72
C ARG A 110 -3.55 -15.52 -2.48
N MET A 111 -3.37 -14.71 -1.44
CA MET A 111 -4.17 -14.79 -0.23
C MET A 111 -5.64 -14.43 -0.49
N LEU A 112 -5.90 -13.41 -1.30
CA LEU A 112 -7.24 -13.05 -1.73
C LEU A 112 -7.92 -14.21 -2.47
N ILE A 113 -7.28 -14.78 -3.50
CA ILE A 113 -7.81 -15.94 -4.26
C ILE A 113 -8.13 -17.10 -3.33
N TYR A 114 -7.21 -17.44 -2.41
CA TYR A 114 -7.42 -18.51 -1.43
C TYR A 114 -8.69 -18.30 -0.61
N HIS A 115 -8.89 -17.09 -0.07
CA HIS A 115 -10.06 -16.79 0.76
C HIS A 115 -11.35 -16.63 -0.04
N LEU A 116 -11.31 -16.15 -1.28
CA LEU A 116 -12.47 -16.13 -2.17
C LEU A 116 -12.95 -17.54 -2.48
N LYS A 117 -12.02 -18.44 -2.86
CA LYS A 117 -12.35 -19.87 -3.11
C LYS A 117 -12.94 -20.56 -1.87
N LYS A 118 -12.45 -20.24 -0.67
CA LYS A 118 -13.01 -20.76 0.59
C LYS A 118 -14.37 -20.18 0.93
N TYR A 119 -14.67 -18.96 0.52
CA TYR A 119 -15.92 -18.27 0.84
C TYR A 119 -17.08 -18.75 -0.06
N LYS A 120 -16.91 -18.79 -1.37
CA LYS A 120 -17.97 -19.08 -2.34
C LYS A 120 -17.55 -19.99 -3.48
N GLY A 121 -16.39 -20.65 -3.39
CA GLY A 121 -15.85 -21.50 -4.45
C GLY A 121 -15.12 -20.70 -5.54
N ASP A 122 -14.92 -21.34 -6.69
CA ASP A 122 -14.14 -20.78 -7.81
C ASP A 122 -14.99 -20.21 -8.96
N ARG A 123 -16.32 -20.39 -8.90
CA ARG A 123 -17.26 -19.95 -9.95
C ARG A 123 -17.94 -18.63 -9.62
N ILE A 124 -17.18 -17.66 -9.08
CA ILE A 124 -17.67 -16.34 -8.73
C ILE A 124 -17.59 -15.45 -9.98
N LEU A 125 -18.71 -14.89 -10.40
CA LEU A 125 -18.71 -13.91 -11.50
C LEU A 125 -18.48 -12.51 -10.97
N LEU A 126 -17.80 -11.68 -11.76
CA LEU A 126 -17.49 -10.31 -11.39
C LEU A 126 -18.77 -9.49 -11.15
N LYS A 127 -19.83 -9.73 -11.90
CA LYS A 127 -21.16 -9.11 -11.75
C LYS A 127 -21.84 -9.42 -10.41
N ASP A 128 -21.50 -10.55 -9.77
CA ASP A 128 -22.08 -10.99 -8.51
C ASP A 128 -21.39 -10.35 -7.28
N VAL A 129 -20.32 -9.57 -7.52
CA VAL A 129 -19.60 -8.85 -6.48
C VAL A 129 -20.35 -7.57 -6.12
N ASP A 130 -21.51 -7.73 -5.52
CA ASP A 130 -22.38 -6.64 -5.02
C ASP A 130 -22.09 -6.30 -3.54
N VAL A 131 -22.81 -5.32 -2.99
CA VAL A 131 -22.69 -4.89 -1.58
C VAL A 131 -22.98 -6.05 -0.61
N ARG A 132 -23.96 -6.92 -0.95
CA ARG A 132 -24.35 -8.09 -0.12
C ARG A 132 -23.22 -9.11 -0.10
N TYR A 133 -22.62 -9.41 -1.26
CA TYR A 133 -21.46 -10.29 -1.38
C TYR A 133 -20.28 -9.78 -0.55
N LEU A 134 -19.94 -8.50 -0.68
CA LEU A 134 -18.81 -7.88 0.01
C LEU A 134 -19.02 -7.87 1.53
N ASN A 135 -20.20 -7.51 2.03
CA ASN A 135 -20.52 -7.58 3.46
C ASN A 135 -20.43 -9.02 4.00
N GLY A 136 -20.88 -10.00 3.20
CA GLY A 136 -20.73 -11.41 3.54
C GLY A 136 -19.27 -11.85 3.58
N PHE A 137 -18.45 -11.36 2.65
CA PHE A 137 -17.02 -11.64 2.61
C PHE A 137 -16.27 -11.03 3.81
N VAL A 138 -16.60 -9.80 4.22
CA VAL A 138 -16.04 -9.17 5.44
C VAL A 138 -16.38 -10.00 6.67
N ARG A 139 -17.62 -10.46 6.82
CA ARG A 139 -18.03 -11.38 7.92
C ARG A 139 -17.29 -12.71 7.86
N TYR A 140 -17.11 -13.30 6.68
CA TYR A 140 -16.30 -14.50 6.52
C TYR A 140 -14.86 -14.27 6.98
N LEU A 141 -14.22 -13.16 6.58
CA LEU A 141 -12.83 -12.85 6.97
C LEU A 141 -12.63 -12.73 8.48
N SER A 142 -13.63 -12.25 9.23
CA SER A 142 -13.54 -12.12 10.69
C SER A 142 -13.45 -13.48 11.41
N SER A 143 -13.99 -14.54 10.84
CA SER A 143 -13.95 -15.91 11.38
C SER A 143 -13.00 -16.85 10.62
N ALA A 144 -12.42 -16.39 9.51
CA ALA A 144 -11.58 -17.21 8.64
C ALA A 144 -10.29 -17.64 9.35
N ILE A 145 -9.90 -18.89 9.12
CA ILE A 145 -8.67 -19.46 9.67
C ILE A 145 -7.49 -19.10 8.75
N SER A 146 -6.38 -18.72 9.37
CA SER A 146 -5.13 -18.44 8.67
C SER A 146 -4.59 -19.71 7.99
N ALA A 147 -4.25 -19.61 6.70
CA ALA A 147 -3.65 -20.72 5.93
C ALA A 147 -2.34 -21.24 6.55
N ASN A 148 -1.62 -20.39 7.30
CA ASN A 148 -0.32 -20.71 7.91
C ASN A 148 -0.45 -21.07 9.41
N SER A 149 -1.63 -21.42 9.90
CA SER A 149 -1.87 -21.66 11.33
C SER A 149 -1.33 -22.99 11.88
N GLY A 150 -0.78 -23.86 11.04
CA GLY A 150 -0.25 -25.15 11.46
C GLY A 150 -1.31 -26.03 12.16
N ARG A 151 -0.89 -26.78 13.21
CA ARG A 151 -1.81 -27.59 14.00
C ARG A 151 -2.79 -26.77 14.87
N GLN A 152 -2.41 -25.54 15.26
CA GLN A 152 -3.28 -24.62 15.99
C GLN A 152 -4.05 -23.73 15.01
N LYS A 153 -5.35 -23.99 14.84
CA LYS A 153 -6.22 -23.16 14.01
C LYS A 153 -6.37 -21.76 14.62
N ARG A 154 -5.70 -20.77 14.03
CA ARG A 154 -5.79 -19.36 14.45
C ARG A 154 -6.59 -18.56 13.44
N THR A 155 -7.48 -17.70 13.90
CA THR A 155 -8.20 -16.76 13.04
C THR A 155 -7.25 -15.73 12.42
N LEU A 156 -7.68 -15.12 11.31
CA LEU A 156 -6.92 -14.07 10.66
C LEU A 156 -6.77 -12.86 11.58
N LYS A 157 -5.55 -12.31 11.65
CA LYS A 157 -5.32 -11.01 12.29
C LYS A 157 -6.08 -9.91 11.55
N GLN A 158 -6.58 -8.90 12.25
CA GLN A 158 -7.32 -7.79 11.66
C GLN A 158 -6.57 -7.09 10.51
N SER A 159 -5.26 -6.88 10.67
CA SER A 159 -4.43 -6.34 9.59
C SER A 159 -4.40 -7.22 8.33
N THR A 160 -4.46 -8.55 8.51
CA THR A 160 -4.53 -9.49 7.37
C THR A 160 -5.90 -9.43 6.69
N GLN A 161 -6.98 -9.37 7.48
CA GLN A 161 -8.35 -9.19 6.96
C GLN A 161 -8.45 -7.90 6.13
N HIS A 162 -7.93 -6.80 6.68
CA HIS A 162 -7.88 -5.51 5.99
C HIS A 162 -7.12 -5.59 4.66
N ASN A 163 -5.93 -6.20 4.66
CA ASN A 163 -5.10 -6.31 3.46
C ASN A 163 -5.75 -7.18 2.37
N ILE A 164 -6.46 -8.26 2.75
CA ILE A 164 -7.22 -9.10 1.83
C ILE A 164 -8.35 -8.28 1.20
N PHE A 165 -9.12 -7.56 2.02
CA PHE A 165 -10.23 -6.74 1.53
C PHE A 165 -9.73 -5.56 0.68
N ALA A 166 -8.64 -4.90 1.06
CA ALA A 166 -8.00 -3.85 0.26
C ALA A 166 -7.52 -4.37 -1.11
N SER A 167 -7.04 -5.62 -1.17
CA SER A 167 -6.69 -6.26 -2.44
C SER A 167 -7.93 -6.50 -3.31
N LEU A 168 -9.07 -6.88 -2.72
CA LEU A 168 -10.34 -7.01 -3.45
C LEU A 168 -10.83 -5.65 -3.96
N LYS A 169 -10.78 -4.59 -3.13
CA LYS A 169 -11.09 -3.21 -3.57
C LYS A 169 -10.25 -2.78 -4.77
N MET A 170 -8.95 -3.08 -4.75
CA MET A 170 -8.05 -2.77 -5.87
C MET A 170 -8.49 -3.51 -7.16
N ILE A 171 -8.92 -4.77 -7.06
CA ILE A 171 -9.42 -5.56 -8.20
C ILE A 171 -10.73 -4.97 -8.72
N VAL A 172 -11.67 -4.62 -7.84
CA VAL A 172 -12.94 -3.97 -8.24
C VAL A 172 -12.66 -2.63 -8.94
N HIS A 173 -11.77 -1.80 -8.40
CA HIS A 173 -11.39 -0.55 -9.06
C HIS A 173 -10.72 -0.76 -10.42
N GLN A 174 -9.94 -1.84 -10.58
CA GLN A 174 -9.36 -2.20 -11.87
C GLN A 174 -10.45 -2.65 -12.85
N ALA A 175 -11.41 -3.44 -12.38
CA ALA A 175 -12.52 -3.91 -13.21
C ALA A 175 -13.42 -2.76 -13.70
N ILE A 176 -13.57 -1.70 -12.90
CA ILE A 176 -14.27 -0.47 -13.34
C ILE A 176 -13.47 0.25 -14.43
N LYS A 177 -12.13 0.36 -14.28
CA LYS A 177 -11.25 0.94 -15.30
C LYS A 177 -11.26 0.16 -16.61
N ASP A 178 -11.40 -1.16 -16.52
CA ASP A 178 -11.48 -2.07 -17.66
C ASP A 178 -12.92 -2.17 -18.22
N GLU A 179 -13.84 -1.31 -17.74
CA GLU A 179 -15.26 -1.23 -18.14
C GLU A 179 -16.04 -2.55 -17.96
N LEU A 180 -15.58 -3.41 -17.04
CA LEU A 180 -16.24 -4.66 -16.68
C LEU A 180 -17.30 -4.48 -15.58
N LEU A 181 -17.21 -3.40 -14.78
CA LEU A 181 -18.18 -2.97 -13.79
C LEU A 181 -18.56 -1.51 -14.02
N THR A 182 -19.83 -1.18 -13.87
CA THR A 182 -20.35 0.16 -14.09
C THR A 182 -20.34 1.03 -12.83
N HIS A 183 -20.31 0.42 -11.65
CA HIS A 183 -20.31 1.10 -10.36
C HIS A 183 -19.39 0.41 -9.36
N ASP A 184 -19.05 1.12 -8.29
CA ASP A 184 -18.15 0.64 -7.24
C ASP A 184 -18.95 0.19 -5.99
N PRO A 185 -19.21 -1.12 -5.81
CA PRO A 185 -19.95 -1.60 -4.64
C PRO A 185 -19.14 -1.50 -3.34
N THR A 186 -17.81 -1.31 -3.42
CA THR A 186 -16.95 -1.26 -2.23
C THR A 186 -17.10 0.05 -1.44
N LYS A 187 -17.69 1.10 -2.05
CA LYS A 187 -17.93 2.38 -1.38
C LYS A 187 -18.98 2.30 -0.26
N SER A 188 -19.90 1.35 -0.38
CA SER A 188 -20.98 1.11 0.59
C SER A 188 -20.67 0.00 1.60
N VAL A 189 -19.40 -0.40 1.71
CA VAL A 189 -18.98 -1.49 2.62
C VAL A 189 -17.84 -1.01 3.50
N ASP A 190 -18.01 -1.16 4.81
CA ASP A 190 -16.97 -0.86 5.77
C ASP A 190 -15.81 -1.84 5.65
N SER A 191 -14.61 -1.31 5.47
CA SER A 191 -13.39 -2.12 5.45
C SER A 191 -13.11 -2.68 6.85
N PRO A 192 -12.59 -3.93 6.96
CA PRO A 192 -12.09 -4.42 8.24
C PRO A 192 -11.15 -3.42 8.89
N THR A 193 -11.39 -3.11 10.16
CA THR A 193 -10.57 -2.14 10.92
C THR A 193 -9.17 -2.67 11.14
N THR A 194 -8.19 -1.79 11.17
CA THR A 194 -6.82 -2.13 11.57
C THR A 194 -6.53 -1.55 12.94
N VAL A 195 -6.10 -2.39 13.87
CA VAL A 195 -5.51 -1.90 15.13
C VAL A 195 -4.04 -1.56 14.84
N GLN A 196 -3.62 -0.35 15.20
CA GLN A 196 -2.20 0.00 15.15
C GLN A 196 -1.42 -0.94 16.08
N SER A 197 -0.65 -1.87 15.49
CA SER A 197 0.24 -2.72 16.27
C SER A 197 1.40 -1.88 16.81
N HIS A 198 1.67 -1.99 18.11
CA HIS A 198 2.91 -1.47 18.67
C HIS A 198 4.10 -2.13 17.96
N LYS A 199 5.02 -1.31 17.48
CA LYS A 199 6.24 -1.79 16.82
C LYS A 199 7.33 -1.95 17.88
N GLU A 200 7.82 -3.18 18.03
CA GLU A 200 8.91 -3.45 18.94
C GLU A 200 10.21 -2.78 18.46
N TYR A 201 10.93 -2.19 19.39
CA TYR A 201 12.26 -1.60 19.21
C TYR A 201 13.09 -1.82 20.48
N LEU A 202 14.39 -1.65 20.38
CA LEU A 202 15.31 -1.71 21.50
C LEU A 202 15.55 -0.31 22.07
N THR A 203 15.39 -0.16 23.35
CA THR A 203 15.85 1.04 24.08
C THR A 203 17.38 1.09 24.09
N GLU A 204 17.97 2.23 24.42
CA GLU A 204 19.43 2.36 24.53
C GLU A 204 20.03 1.32 25.50
N SER A 205 19.40 1.12 26.66
CA SER A 205 19.84 0.16 27.67
C SER A 205 19.75 -1.28 27.19
N GLU A 206 18.67 -1.63 26.47
CA GLU A 206 18.50 -2.97 25.85
C GLU A 206 19.50 -3.21 24.73
N LEU A 207 19.75 -2.18 23.90
CA LEU A 207 20.77 -2.28 22.84
C LEU A 207 22.17 -2.50 23.42
N LYS A 208 22.53 -1.80 24.50
CA LYS A 208 23.80 -2.01 25.22
C LYS A 208 23.92 -3.44 25.76
N LYS A 209 22.87 -4.00 26.38
CA LYS A 209 22.83 -5.39 26.83
C LYS A 209 23.00 -6.36 25.67
N LEU A 210 22.31 -6.12 24.56
CA LEU A 210 22.40 -6.97 23.38
C LEU A 210 23.80 -6.97 22.75
N ILE A 211 24.46 -5.79 22.65
CA ILE A 211 25.83 -5.64 22.17
C ILE A 211 26.81 -6.47 23.02
N ALA A 212 26.66 -6.41 24.35
CA ALA A 212 27.53 -7.14 25.29
C ALA A 212 27.31 -8.67 25.25
N THR A 213 26.18 -9.14 24.73
CA THR A 213 25.83 -10.55 24.68
C THR A 213 26.47 -11.23 23.47
N PRO A 214 27.19 -12.37 23.62
CA PRO A 214 27.70 -13.14 22.50
C PRO A 214 26.58 -13.68 21.60
N SER A 215 26.81 -13.70 20.30
CA SER A 215 25.90 -14.31 19.33
C SER A 215 26.50 -15.57 18.72
N ARG A 216 25.64 -16.55 18.38
CA ARG A 216 26.11 -17.76 17.66
C ARG A 216 26.54 -17.48 16.23
N ASN A 217 26.15 -16.34 15.67
CA ASN A 217 26.47 -15.92 14.31
C ASN A 217 26.83 -14.44 14.31
N GLU A 218 28.11 -14.13 14.26
CA GLU A 218 28.63 -12.77 14.31
C GLU A 218 28.22 -11.95 13.08
N VAL A 219 28.06 -12.56 11.90
CA VAL A 219 27.59 -11.84 10.70
C VAL A 219 26.17 -11.33 10.89
N VAL A 220 25.29 -12.12 11.49
CA VAL A 220 23.92 -11.69 11.80
C VAL A 220 23.94 -10.60 12.88
N LYS A 221 24.78 -10.74 13.92
CA LYS A 221 24.93 -9.74 14.98
C LYS A 221 25.41 -8.40 14.43
N THR A 222 26.52 -8.38 13.73
CA THR A 222 27.09 -7.13 13.18
C THR A 222 26.18 -6.48 12.17
N ALA A 223 25.53 -7.24 11.28
CA ALA A 223 24.55 -6.72 10.33
C ALA A 223 23.31 -6.13 11.02
N PHE A 224 22.79 -6.77 12.09
CA PHE A 224 21.68 -6.26 12.86
C PHE A 224 22.03 -4.95 13.57
N LEU A 225 23.18 -4.91 14.25
CA LEU A 225 23.67 -3.70 14.93
C LEU A 225 23.95 -2.57 13.93
N PHE A 226 24.58 -2.89 12.80
CA PHE A 226 24.77 -1.93 11.71
C PHE A 226 23.42 -1.31 11.27
N CYS A 227 22.36 -2.11 11.15
CA CYS A 227 21.02 -1.62 10.83
C CYS A 227 20.40 -0.81 11.98
N CYS A 228 20.76 -1.05 13.24
CA CYS A 228 20.34 -0.22 14.37
C CYS A 228 20.93 1.21 14.30
N PHE A 229 22.07 1.39 13.61
CA PHE A 229 22.75 2.68 13.48
C PHE A 229 22.55 3.35 12.12
N THR A 230 22.08 2.61 11.10
CA THR A 230 21.91 3.13 9.74
C THR A 230 20.45 3.11 9.27
N GLY A 231 19.58 2.37 9.94
CA GLY A 231 18.17 2.22 9.56
C GLY A 231 17.93 1.39 8.29
N LEU A 232 18.93 0.68 7.75
CA LEU A 232 18.78 -0.16 6.56
C LEU A 232 17.71 -1.25 6.74
N ARG A 233 17.03 -1.62 5.65
CA ARG A 233 16.16 -2.80 5.63
C ARG A 233 16.99 -4.06 5.42
N LEU A 234 16.50 -5.22 5.89
CA LEU A 234 17.14 -6.52 5.65
C LEU A 234 17.46 -6.74 4.16
N SER A 235 16.55 -6.34 3.26
CA SER A 235 16.76 -6.45 1.82
C SER A 235 17.92 -5.60 1.31
N ASP A 236 18.16 -4.45 1.93
CA ASP A 236 19.19 -3.51 1.51
C ASP A 236 20.56 -3.95 2.05
N VAL A 237 20.63 -4.31 3.34
CA VAL A 237 21.89 -4.80 3.94
C VAL A 237 22.33 -6.16 3.34
N ARG A 238 21.41 -7.03 2.94
CA ARG A 238 21.72 -8.29 2.24
C ARG A 238 22.37 -8.08 0.87
N ASN A 239 22.07 -6.96 0.20
CA ASN A 239 22.63 -6.61 -1.10
C ASN A 239 23.71 -5.51 -0.99
N LEU A 240 24.16 -5.21 0.23
CA LEU A 240 25.20 -4.21 0.44
C LEU A 240 26.55 -4.78 0.01
N THR A 241 27.23 -4.04 -0.86
CA THR A 241 28.59 -4.34 -1.32
C THR A 241 29.56 -3.26 -0.89
N TRP A 242 30.83 -3.55 -0.90
CA TRP A 242 31.87 -2.58 -0.54
C TRP A 242 31.87 -1.34 -1.46
N ASN A 243 31.43 -1.47 -2.70
CA ASN A 243 31.29 -0.34 -3.63
C ASN A 243 30.23 0.68 -3.20
N HIS A 244 29.31 0.32 -2.31
CA HIS A 244 28.34 1.24 -1.73
C HIS A 244 28.90 2.05 -0.56
N ILE A 245 30.09 1.68 -0.04
CA ILE A 245 30.76 2.37 1.07
C ILE A 245 31.86 3.23 0.48
N THR A 246 31.68 4.53 0.56
CA THR A 246 32.63 5.53 0.06
C THR A 246 33.16 6.38 1.20
N THR A 247 34.26 7.06 0.97
CA THR A 247 34.80 8.07 1.90
C THR A 247 34.49 9.46 1.34
N GLY A 248 33.83 10.30 2.12
CA GLY A 248 33.50 11.67 1.76
C GLY A 248 34.74 12.57 1.78
N SER A 249 34.57 13.82 1.36
CA SER A 249 35.61 14.85 1.40
C SER A 249 36.07 15.22 2.82
N ASP A 250 35.22 14.95 3.82
CA ASP A 250 35.48 15.11 5.26
C ASP A 250 36.17 13.88 5.89
N ASN A 251 36.64 12.94 5.09
CA ASN A 251 37.22 11.68 5.50
C ASN A 251 36.28 10.75 6.30
N GLN A 252 34.98 11.04 6.30
CA GLN A 252 33.97 10.16 6.91
C GLN A 252 33.44 9.12 5.92
N LYS A 253 33.21 7.90 6.43
CA LYS A 253 32.57 6.85 5.63
C LYS A 253 31.09 7.13 5.47
N GLN A 254 30.58 6.84 4.28
CA GLN A 254 29.19 7.05 3.92
C GLN A 254 28.66 5.92 3.04
N LEU A 255 27.36 5.69 3.08
CA LEU A 255 26.66 4.78 2.20
C LEU A 255 26.03 5.55 1.05
N ASN A 256 26.29 5.09 -0.17
CA ASN A 256 25.61 5.55 -1.38
C ASN A 256 24.99 4.33 -2.07
N PHE A 257 23.68 4.19 -2.00
CA PHE A 257 23.02 3.01 -2.57
C PHE A 257 21.57 3.31 -2.97
N ARG A 258 21.07 2.54 -3.92
CA ARG A 258 19.68 2.59 -4.33
C ARG A 258 18.86 1.56 -3.56
N GLN A 259 17.89 2.03 -2.76
CA GLN A 259 17.04 1.15 -1.97
C GLN A 259 16.28 0.16 -2.86
N LYS A 260 16.34 -1.13 -2.55
CA LYS A 260 15.70 -2.20 -3.34
C LYS A 260 14.18 -2.04 -3.45
N LYS A 261 13.51 -1.66 -2.36
CA LYS A 261 12.05 -1.57 -2.29
C LYS A 261 11.50 -0.28 -2.92
N THR A 262 12.08 0.87 -2.62
CA THR A 262 11.56 2.18 -3.03
C THR A 262 12.22 2.73 -4.29
N LYS A 263 13.35 2.14 -4.71
CA LYS A 263 14.18 2.59 -5.84
C LYS A 263 14.73 4.02 -5.71
N ILE A 264 14.70 4.58 -4.48
CA ILE A 264 15.25 5.88 -4.15
C ILE A 264 16.74 5.73 -3.91
N GLU A 265 17.54 6.61 -4.47
CA GLU A 265 18.93 6.78 -4.10
C GLU A 265 19.01 7.34 -2.69
N ASN A 266 19.80 6.70 -1.84
CA ASN A 266 19.93 7.08 -0.45
C ASN A 266 21.39 7.32 -0.10
N TYR A 267 21.61 8.42 0.59
CA TYR A 267 22.90 8.82 1.16
C TYR A 267 22.78 8.78 2.67
N ILE A 268 23.66 8.02 3.33
CA ILE A 268 23.68 7.91 4.79
C ILE A 268 25.13 8.07 5.28
N PRO A 269 25.45 9.16 5.99
CA PRO A 269 26.73 9.25 6.71
C PRO A 269 26.81 8.13 7.76
N LEU A 270 27.97 7.48 7.87
CA LEU A 270 28.16 6.42 8.86
C LEU A 270 28.72 7.00 10.17
N SER A 271 27.97 6.81 11.25
CA SER A 271 28.44 7.10 12.59
C SER A 271 29.60 6.17 12.99
N TYR A 272 30.38 6.53 14.00
CA TYR A 272 31.40 5.67 14.57
C TYR A 272 30.84 4.30 14.94
N ASN A 273 29.67 4.24 15.57
CA ASN A 273 29.01 2.99 15.93
C ASN A 273 28.65 2.14 14.71
N ALA A 274 28.25 2.74 13.59
CA ALA A 274 28.00 2.01 12.36
C ALA A 274 29.29 1.48 11.73
N VAL A 275 30.34 2.31 11.69
CA VAL A 275 31.64 1.92 11.13
C VAL A 275 32.25 0.78 11.93
N SER A 276 32.14 0.76 13.26
CA SER A 276 32.67 -0.32 14.12
C SER A 276 31.99 -1.67 13.91
N GLN A 277 30.83 -1.71 13.24
CA GLN A 277 30.13 -2.96 12.87
C GLN A 277 30.52 -3.47 11.47
N LEU A 278 31.31 -2.73 10.69
CA LEU A 278 31.77 -3.20 9.40
C LEU A 278 32.81 -4.29 9.61
N PRO A 279 32.67 -5.45 8.94
CA PRO A 279 33.70 -6.48 8.99
C PRO A 279 34.96 -6.02 8.24
N GLU A 280 36.06 -6.72 8.43
CA GLU A 280 37.23 -6.54 7.57
C GLU A 280 36.86 -6.88 6.11
N GLN A 281 37.39 -6.09 5.18
CA GLN A 281 37.15 -6.32 3.77
C GLN A 281 37.94 -7.52 3.29
N HIS A 282 37.22 -8.60 2.96
CA HIS A 282 37.77 -9.78 2.34
C HIS A 282 37.52 -9.81 0.82
N SER A 283 37.87 -10.91 0.16
CA SER A 283 37.67 -11.10 -1.28
C SER A 283 36.23 -11.09 -1.77
N SER A 284 35.23 -11.10 -0.85
CA SER A 284 33.80 -11.04 -1.17
C SER A 284 33.37 -9.60 -1.43
N ASP A 285 32.61 -9.40 -2.49
CA ASP A 285 31.96 -8.07 -2.75
C ASP A 285 30.91 -7.72 -1.70
N SER A 286 30.28 -8.72 -1.08
CA SER A 286 29.23 -8.52 -0.06
C SER A 286 29.83 -8.10 1.28
N VAL A 287 29.31 -7.01 1.88
CA VAL A 287 29.71 -6.56 3.22
C VAL A 287 29.25 -7.54 4.30
N PHE A 288 28.02 -8.03 4.20
CA PHE A 288 27.43 -8.98 5.15
C PHE A 288 26.89 -10.21 4.39
N PRO A 289 27.63 -11.34 4.35
CA PRO A 289 27.16 -12.59 3.74
C PRO A 289 26.09 -13.26 4.64
N LEU A 290 24.90 -12.68 4.68
CA LEU A 290 23.81 -13.10 5.54
C LEU A 290 23.22 -14.46 5.13
N PRO A 291 22.95 -15.36 6.10
CA PRO A 291 22.32 -16.64 5.85
C PRO A 291 20.83 -16.49 5.46
N SER A 292 20.11 -17.61 5.35
CA SER A 292 18.68 -17.60 5.04
C SER A 292 17.87 -16.85 6.08
N ASP A 293 16.67 -16.35 5.69
CA ASP A 293 15.79 -15.60 6.59
C ASP A 293 15.37 -16.42 7.83
N ASN A 294 15.25 -17.75 7.70
CA ASN A 294 14.97 -18.62 8.83
C ASN A 294 16.15 -18.67 9.80
N ALA A 295 17.37 -18.82 9.29
CA ALA A 295 18.57 -18.84 10.13
C ALA A 295 18.78 -17.50 10.86
N ILE A 296 18.53 -16.36 10.17
CA ILE A 296 18.56 -15.03 10.79
C ILE A 296 17.54 -14.97 11.94
N ARG A 297 16.30 -15.43 11.70
CA ARG A 297 15.22 -15.39 12.70
C ARG A 297 15.56 -16.22 13.94
N GLU A 298 16.06 -17.43 13.76
CA GLU A 298 16.45 -18.31 14.87
C GLU A 298 17.66 -17.75 15.64
N THR A 299 18.65 -17.20 14.94
CA THR A 299 19.80 -16.53 15.57
C THR A 299 19.35 -15.36 16.43
N LEU A 300 18.52 -14.45 15.88
CA LEU A 300 18.01 -13.29 16.62
C LEU A 300 17.18 -13.70 17.83
N LYS A 301 16.26 -14.66 17.67
CA LYS A 301 15.41 -15.16 18.76
C LYS A 301 16.27 -15.67 19.93
N LYS A 302 17.29 -16.47 19.64
CA LYS A 302 18.19 -17.01 20.66
C LYS A 302 19.03 -15.91 21.30
N TRP A 303 19.66 -15.05 20.51
CA TRP A 303 20.52 -13.97 20.98
C TRP A 303 19.80 -12.97 21.89
N VAL A 304 18.57 -12.55 21.49
CA VAL A 304 17.70 -11.67 22.29
C VAL A 304 17.31 -12.35 23.62
N SER A 305 16.95 -13.64 23.59
CA SER A 305 16.65 -14.41 24.78
C SER A 305 17.86 -14.49 25.74
N ASP A 306 19.07 -14.75 25.19
CA ASP A 306 20.31 -14.86 25.97
C ASP A 306 20.72 -13.52 26.61
N SER A 307 20.29 -12.37 26.01
CA SER A 307 20.52 -11.04 26.57
C SER A 307 19.53 -10.65 27.70
N GLY A 308 18.56 -11.51 28.01
CA GLY A 308 17.53 -11.21 29.01
C GLY A 308 16.53 -10.15 28.59
N ILE A 309 16.35 -9.90 27.29
CA ILE A 309 15.38 -8.96 26.74
C ILE A 309 14.06 -9.72 26.50
N ASP A 310 12.98 -9.32 27.18
CA ASP A 310 11.65 -9.89 27.01
C ASP A 310 10.85 -9.13 25.95
N LYS A 311 11.33 -9.16 24.70
CA LYS A 311 10.67 -8.58 23.52
C LYS A 311 10.80 -9.50 22.32
N HIS A 312 9.77 -9.50 21.47
CA HIS A 312 9.83 -10.22 20.19
C HIS A 312 10.57 -9.37 19.13
N ILE A 313 11.91 -9.46 19.12
CA ILE A 313 12.76 -8.72 18.19
C ILE A 313 12.92 -9.49 16.87
N THR A 314 12.53 -8.88 15.78
CA THR A 314 12.78 -9.32 14.41
C THR A 314 13.88 -8.46 13.77
N PHE A 315 14.43 -8.87 12.63
CA PHE A 315 15.45 -8.04 11.97
C PHE A 315 14.95 -6.62 11.65
N HIS A 316 13.66 -6.47 11.34
CA HIS A 316 13.07 -5.14 11.06
C HIS A 316 13.02 -4.22 12.29
N CYS A 317 13.07 -4.78 13.49
CA CYS A 317 13.15 -4.00 14.73
C CYS A 317 14.44 -3.18 14.83
N SER A 318 15.55 -3.58 14.15
CA SER A 318 16.77 -2.76 14.07
C SER A 318 16.49 -1.37 13.48
N ARG A 319 15.70 -1.32 12.42
CA ARG A 319 15.30 -0.06 11.79
C ARG A 319 14.33 0.75 12.65
N HIS A 320 13.43 0.10 13.40
CA HIS A 320 12.58 0.78 14.38
C HIS A 320 13.43 1.34 15.52
N THR A 321 14.44 0.61 15.97
CA THR A 321 15.44 1.06 16.95
C THR A 321 16.16 2.29 16.46
N CYS A 322 16.69 2.28 15.22
CA CYS A 322 17.34 3.45 14.62
C CYS A 322 16.43 4.69 14.65
N GLY A 323 15.22 4.58 14.10
CA GLY A 323 14.28 5.72 14.04
C GLY A 323 13.91 6.26 15.42
N THR A 324 13.72 5.38 16.41
CA THR A 324 13.37 5.77 17.78
C THR A 324 14.57 6.39 18.49
N LEU A 325 15.77 5.83 18.34
CA LEU A 325 16.98 6.40 18.94
C LEU A 325 17.28 7.81 18.39
N LEU A 326 17.22 8.00 17.07
CA LEU A 326 17.45 9.32 16.47
C LEU A 326 16.50 10.37 17.05
N LEU A 327 15.20 10.07 17.15
CA LEU A 327 14.22 10.97 17.76
C LEU A 327 14.51 11.21 19.26
N ASN A 328 14.88 10.17 20.01
CA ASN A 328 15.23 10.30 21.44
C ASN A 328 16.48 11.18 21.67
N PHE A 329 17.39 11.24 20.70
CA PHE A 329 18.54 12.14 20.70
C PHE A 329 18.27 13.51 20.07
N GLY A 330 16.99 13.86 19.84
CA GLY A 330 16.57 15.20 19.39
C GLY A 330 16.69 15.45 17.89
N VAL A 331 16.96 14.42 17.08
CA VAL A 331 16.95 14.57 15.63
C VAL A 331 15.53 14.83 15.15
N ASP A 332 15.33 15.84 14.31
CA ASP A 332 14.01 16.16 13.79
C ASP A 332 13.43 15.05 12.89
N ILE A 333 12.10 14.99 12.83
CA ILE A 333 11.40 13.89 12.17
C ILE A 333 11.60 13.85 10.64
N TYR A 334 11.89 15.02 10.02
CA TYR A 334 12.15 15.06 8.57
C TYR A 334 13.54 14.49 8.27
N THR A 335 14.54 14.82 9.08
CA THR A 335 15.87 14.20 8.99
C THR A 335 15.80 12.69 9.21
N VAL A 336 15.03 12.22 10.20
CA VAL A 336 14.80 10.78 10.42
C VAL A 336 14.09 10.14 9.21
N LYS A 337 13.13 10.81 8.60
CA LYS A 337 12.45 10.36 7.38
C LYS A 337 13.45 10.17 6.23
N GLU A 338 14.35 11.14 6.02
CA GLU A 338 15.41 11.09 4.99
C GLU A 338 16.39 9.94 5.24
N ILE A 339 16.96 9.83 6.46
CA ILE A 339 17.89 8.74 6.83
C ILE A 339 17.23 7.37 6.57
N LEU A 340 15.98 7.21 6.99
CA LEU A 340 15.25 5.98 6.77
C LEU A 340 14.80 5.80 5.30
N GLY A 341 14.79 6.83 4.48
CA GLY A 341 14.28 6.80 3.10
C GLY A 341 12.79 6.42 3.04
N HIS A 342 11.97 7.11 3.83
CA HIS A 342 10.52 7.00 3.77
C HIS A 342 9.95 8.00 2.76
N THR A 343 9.11 7.51 1.86
CA THR A 343 8.41 8.37 0.88
C THR A 343 7.33 9.23 1.55
N ASP A 344 6.68 8.69 2.58
CA ASP A 344 5.61 9.36 3.32
C ASP A 344 6.00 9.58 4.78
N ILE A 345 5.79 10.82 5.27
CA ILE A 345 6.08 11.22 6.65
C ILE A 345 5.24 10.43 7.66
N GLY A 346 4.01 10.03 7.30
CA GLY A 346 3.13 9.22 8.14
C GLY A 346 3.78 7.91 8.59
N THR A 347 4.67 7.35 7.75
CA THR A 347 5.46 6.16 8.11
C THR A 347 6.48 6.46 9.22
N THR A 348 7.00 7.70 9.31
CA THR A 348 7.97 8.11 10.34
C THR A 348 7.27 8.54 11.62
N MET A 349 6.05 9.10 11.53
CA MET A 349 5.24 9.54 12.67
C MET A 349 4.96 8.43 13.70
N GLN A 350 5.04 7.16 13.32
CA GLN A 350 4.90 6.05 14.25
C GLN A 350 5.97 6.07 15.35
N TYR A 351 7.16 6.59 15.09
CA TYR A 351 8.25 6.72 16.08
C TYR A 351 8.05 7.91 17.02
N ALA A 352 7.46 9.01 16.54
CA ALA A 352 7.21 10.21 17.34
C ALA A 352 6.25 9.95 18.53
N LYS A 353 5.37 8.95 18.40
CA LYS A 353 4.43 8.58 19.49
C LYS A 353 5.11 7.96 20.71
N VAL A 354 6.35 7.54 20.58
CA VAL A 354 7.10 6.78 21.60
C VAL A 354 8.04 7.68 22.41
N VAL A 355 8.28 8.92 21.98
CA VAL A 355 9.28 9.81 22.56
C VAL A 355 8.68 10.64 23.71
N ASP A 356 8.59 10.03 24.91
CA ASP A 356 8.14 10.74 26.13
C ASP A 356 9.18 11.75 26.67
N LYS A 357 10.47 11.48 26.48
CA LYS A 357 11.54 12.34 26.96
C LYS A 357 11.48 13.71 26.30
N THR A 358 11.39 13.75 24.98
CA THR A 358 11.31 15.00 24.20
C THR A 358 10.06 15.82 24.54
N LYS A 359 8.94 15.17 24.86
CA LYS A 359 7.73 15.87 25.34
C LYS A 359 7.94 16.56 26.66
N ARG A 360 8.58 15.89 27.62
CA ARG A 360 8.89 16.48 28.92
C ARG A 360 9.89 17.64 28.80
N GLU A 361 10.93 17.46 27.99
CA GLU A 361 11.92 18.52 27.72
C GLU A 361 11.26 19.72 27.02
N ALA A 362 10.41 19.50 26.03
CA ALA A 362 9.68 20.56 25.33
C ALA A 362 8.74 21.33 26.28
N VAL A 363 8.02 20.66 27.16
CA VAL A 363 7.17 21.34 28.15
C VAL A 363 8.00 22.11 29.17
N ASN A 364 9.12 21.54 29.62
CA ASN A 364 10.00 22.17 30.59
C ASN A 364 10.86 23.32 29.99
N SER A 365 10.93 23.43 28.66
CA SER A 365 11.60 24.57 28.01
C SER A 365 10.78 25.88 28.03
N ILE A 366 9.49 25.80 28.41
CA ILE A 366 8.65 26.99 28.60
C ILE A 366 9.15 27.69 29.87
N PRO A 367 9.59 28.98 29.77
CA PRO A 367 10.08 29.70 30.94
C PRO A 367 8.97 29.91 31.98
N VAL A 368 9.35 29.98 33.24
CA VAL A 368 8.43 30.36 34.34
C VAL A 368 7.97 31.78 34.08
N LEU A 369 6.66 31.97 33.91
CA LEU A 369 6.05 33.28 33.59
C LEU A 369 5.48 34.00 34.84
N TYR A 370 5.58 33.41 36.03
CA TYR A 370 5.09 33.92 37.32
C TYR A 370 5.98 33.51 38.47
#